data_64c23da3bb6edd6a51a62f8e3c6f894c
#
_entry.id   64c23da3bb6edd6a51a62f8e3c6f894c
#
_cell.length_a   1.000
_cell.length_b   1.000
_cell.length_c   1.000
_cell.angle_alpha   90.00
_cell.angle_beta   90.00
_cell.angle_gamma   90.00
#
_symmetry.space_group_name_H-M   'P 1'
#
loop_
_entity.id
_entity.type
_entity.pdbx_description
1 polymer ?
#
loop_
_entity_poly.entity_id
_entity_poly.type
_entity_poly.pdbx_seq_one_letter_code
_entity_poly.pdbx_strand_id
1 'polypeptide(L)'
;HGPIISDVIGYAQERLAVNSMALRPCPAFRGWIALNQAAGWNDFVEAMRLIEAPQLNVAYADVDGNIGYWVTGRVPIRSKGDGRYPVAGWSGECEWIGEVPFEEMPHALNPSRGFLVHTNNKIVPDDFPYFLGNVWMNGYRASQISEALAGKEKLSVDDFRTLHTDF
;
A
#
# COMPACT_ATOMS: atom_id res chain seq x y z
N HIS A 1 -15.36 -18.19 -2.21
CA HIS A 1 -15.37 -17.30 -1.05
C HIS A 1 -14.21 -17.54 -0.06
N GLY A 2 -13.32 -18.53 -0.31
CA GLY A 2 -12.19 -18.86 0.55
C GLY A 2 -12.52 -19.85 1.68
N PRO A 3 -11.54 -20.10 2.59
CA PRO A 3 -11.68 -21.09 3.66
C PRO A 3 -12.73 -20.67 4.69
N ILE A 4 -13.44 -21.66 5.24
CA ILE A 4 -14.33 -21.47 6.39
C ILE A 4 -13.49 -21.38 7.65
N ILE A 5 -13.69 -20.34 8.44
CA ILE A 5 -12.89 -20.05 9.64
C ILE A 5 -13.71 -20.11 10.94
N SER A 6 -15.01 -20.31 10.88
CA SER A 6 -15.89 -20.30 12.06
C SER A 6 -15.39 -21.20 13.19
N ASP A 7 -14.95 -22.41 12.85
CA ASP A 7 -14.50 -23.40 13.82
C ASP A 7 -13.15 -23.01 14.46
N VAL A 8 -12.32 -22.26 13.75
CA VAL A 8 -11.00 -21.80 14.24
C VAL A 8 -11.12 -20.63 15.21
N ILE A 9 -12.04 -19.69 14.93
CA ILE A 9 -12.24 -18.49 15.75
C ILE A 9 -13.27 -18.67 16.86
N GLY A 10 -13.87 -19.89 16.98
CA GLY A 10 -14.88 -20.17 17.99
C GLY A 10 -16.22 -19.47 17.76
N TYR A 11 -16.50 -19.01 16.54
CA TYR A 11 -17.77 -18.34 16.20
C TYR A 11 -18.77 -19.40 15.70
N ALA A 12 -19.74 -19.73 16.52
CA ALA A 12 -20.64 -20.86 16.29
C ALA A 12 -21.99 -20.51 15.64
N GLN A 13 -22.35 -19.22 15.53
CA GLN A 13 -23.69 -18.83 15.09
C GLN A 13 -23.88 -18.96 13.57
N GLU A 14 -22.86 -18.68 12.78
CA GLU A 14 -22.93 -18.72 11.32
C GLU A 14 -21.61 -19.26 10.73
N ARG A 15 -21.67 -19.75 9.49
CA ARG A 15 -20.48 -20.16 8.75
C ARG A 15 -19.82 -18.93 8.12
N LEU A 16 -18.62 -18.61 8.59
CA LEU A 16 -17.82 -17.52 8.07
C LEU A 16 -16.72 -18.04 7.14
N ALA A 17 -16.67 -17.51 5.92
CA ALA A 17 -15.58 -17.75 4.97
C ALA A 17 -14.76 -16.47 4.81
N VAL A 18 -13.43 -16.60 4.69
CA VAL A 18 -12.53 -15.45 4.47
C VAL A 18 -12.03 -15.46 3.03
N ASN A 19 -12.33 -14.40 2.28
CA ASN A 19 -11.70 -14.12 1.01
C ASN A 19 -10.64 -13.05 1.22
N SER A 20 -9.37 -13.41 1.04
CA SER A 20 -8.23 -12.50 1.26
C SER A 20 -7.15 -12.72 0.21
N MET A 21 -6.54 -11.63 -0.27
CA MET A 21 -5.38 -11.69 -1.16
C MET A 21 -4.20 -12.40 -0.51
N ALA A 22 -4.03 -12.28 0.80
CA ALA A 22 -2.98 -12.96 1.56
C ALA A 22 -3.09 -14.50 1.56
N LEU A 23 -4.25 -15.05 1.21
CA LEU A 23 -4.48 -16.50 1.10
C LEU A 23 -4.23 -17.03 -0.31
N ARG A 24 -3.84 -16.17 -1.25
CA ARG A 24 -3.57 -16.58 -2.64
C ARG A 24 -2.06 -16.75 -2.83
N PRO A 25 -1.62 -17.79 -3.56
CA PRO A 25 -0.23 -17.90 -3.98
C PRO A 25 0.19 -16.65 -4.76
N CYS A 26 1.36 -16.12 -4.45
CA CYS A 26 1.89 -14.96 -5.15
C CYS A 26 3.43 -15.04 -5.27
N PRO A 27 4.04 -14.39 -6.27
CA PRO A 27 5.48 -14.39 -6.50
C PRO A 27 6.27 -13.39 -5.63
N ALA A 28 5.70 -12.90 -4.54
CA ALA A 28 6.28 -11.80 -3.75
C ALA A 28 7.74 -12.02 -3.35
N PHE A 29 8.12 -13.26 -3.00
CA PHE A 29 9.50 -13.56 -2.66
C PHE A 29 10.47 -13.31 -3.84
N ARG A 30 10.04 -13.60 -5.07
CA ARG A 30 10.81 -13.27 -6.28
C ARG A 30 10.91 -11.76 -6.45
N GLY A 31 9.84 -11.01 -6.12
CA GLY A 31 9.85 -9.55 -6.15
C GLY A 31 10.89 -8.96 -5.19
N TRP A 32 11.01 -9.49 -3.98
CA TRP A 32 12.05 -9.05 -3.03
C TRP A 32 13.46 -9.34 -3.52
N ILE A 33 13.68 -10.48 -4.16
CA ILE A 33 14.99 -10.79 -4.78
C ILE A 33 15.27 -9.84 -5.94
N ALA A 34 14.31 -9.62 -6.82
CA ALA A 34 14.43 -8.68 -7.93
C ALA A 34 14.71 -7.25 -7.45
N LEU A 35 14.04 -6.81 -6.37
CA LEU A 35 14.28 -5.50 -5.76
C LEU A 35 15.74 -5.32 -5.31
N ASN A 36 16.35 -6.35 -4.71
CA ASN A 36 17.76 -6.30 -4.32
C ASN A 36 18.74 -6.24 -5.51
N GLN A 37 18.29 -6.57 -6.70
CA GLN A 37 19.07 -6.54 -7.94
C GLN A 37 18.74 -5.33 -8.83
N ALA A 38 17.76 -4.52 -8.43
CA ALA A 38 17.30 -3.37 -9.20
C ALA A 38 18.44 -2.35 -9.37
N ALA A 39 18.72 -1.96 -10.63
CA ALA A 39 19.73 -0.98 -10.99
C ALA A 39 19.14 0.43 -11.25
N GLY A 40 17.82 0.57 -11.24
CA GLY A 40 17.15 1.84 -11.48
C GLY A 40 15.62 1.72 -11.35
N TRP A 41 14.94 2.82 -11.68
CA TRP A 41 13.49 2.93 -11.52
C TRP A 41 12.69 1.82 -12.22
N ASN A 42 13.04 1.48 -13.45
CA ASN A 42 12.30 0.47 -14.21
C ASN A 42 12.40 -0.92 -13.56
N ASP A 43 13.59 -1.30 -13.10
CA ASP A 43 13.80 -2.58 -12.40
C ASP A 43 13.05 -2.57 -11.06
N PHE A 44 13.05 -1.43 -10.35
CA PHE A 44 12.26 -1.25 -9.14
C PHE A 44 10.77 -1.48 -9.42
N VAL A 45 10.20 -0.88 -10.46
CA VAL A 45 8.78 -1.03 -10.82
C VAL A 45 8.44 -2.49 -11.15
N GLU A 46 9.30 -3.18 -11.92
CA GLU A 46 9.09 -4.60 -12.25
C GLU A 46 9.18 -5.49 -10.99
N ALA A 47 10.05 -5.15 -10.03
CA ALA A 47 10.08 -5.84 -8.76
C ALA A 47 8.78 -5.60 -7.95
N MET A 48 8.26 -4.35 -7.93
CA MET A 48 6.99 -4.02 -7.26
C MET A 48 5.81 -4.80 -7.85
N ARG A 49 5.79 -5.02 -9.15
CA ARG A 49 4.76 -5.81 -9.83
C ARG A 49 4.67 -7.25 -9.33
N LEU A 50 5.77 -7.83 -8.91
CA LEU A 50 5.83 -9.18 -8.35
C LEU A 50 5.41 -9.25 -6.88
N ILE A 51 5.39 -8.13 -6.15
CA ILE A 51 5.00 -8.08 -4.75
C ILE A 51 3.48 -7.91 -4.65
N GLU A 52 2.76 -8.98 -4.93
CA GLU A 52 1.28 -8.99 -4.94
C GLU A 52 0.66 -8.99 -3.53
N ALA A 53 1.45 -9.35 -2.51
CA ALA A 53 1.11 -9.27 -1.09
C ALA A 53 2.42 -9.25 -0.26
N PRO A 54 2.45 -8.51 0.89
CA PRO A 54 1.43 -7.60 1.39
C PRO A 54 1.38 -6.27 0.63
N GLN A 55 0.33 -5.48 0.89
CA GLN A 55 0.28 -4.08 0.44
C GLN A 55 1.23 -3.23 1.27
N LEU A 56 2.18 -2.60 0.59
CA LEU A 56 3.19 -1.75 1.20
C LEU A 56 3.37 -0.46 0.39
N ASN A 57 3.77 0.60 1.05
CA ASN A 57 4.32 1.78 0.40
C ASN A 57 5.85 1.62 0.38
N VAL A 58 6.42 1.40 -0.79
CA VAL A 58 7.86 1.19 -0.96
C VAL A 58 8.49 2.43 -1.54
N ALA A 59 9.38 3.06 -0.78
CA ALA A 59 10.12 4.24 -1.21
C ALA A 59 11.35 3.83 -2.03
N TYR A 60 11.68 4.66 -3.02
CA TYR A 60 12.81 4.52 -3.91
C TYR A 60 13.71 5.76 -3.87
N ALA A 61 15.01 5.54 -3.90
CA ALA A 61 16.01 6.58 -4.17
C ALA A 61 17.21 5.94 -4.86
N ASP A 62 17.86 6.67 -5.79
CA ASP A 62 19.05 6.22 -6.50
C ASP A 62 20.22 7.22 -6.42
N VAL A 63 21.35 6.80 -6.94
CA VAL A 63 22.58 7.61 -6.97
C VAL A 63 22.53 8.76 -7.98
N ASP A 64 21.61 8.71 -8.93
CA ASP A 64 21.36 9.77 -9.91
C ASP A 64 20.46 10.89 -9.35
N GLY A 65 20.01 10.74 -8.10
CA GLY A 65 19.18 11.72 -7.40
C GLY A 65 17.68 11.57 -7.63
N ASN A 66 17.24 10.48 -8.24
CA ASN A 66 15.82 10.21 -8.38
C ASN A 66 15.24 9.72 -7.05
N ILE A 67 14.02 10.15 -6.77
CA ILE A 67 13.20 9.68 -5.65
C ILE A 67 11.83 9.25 -6.16
N GLY A 68 11.28 8.21 -5.57
CA GLY A 68 9.95 7.71 -5.98
C GLY A 68 9.30 6.85 -4.92
N TYR A 69 8.10 6.42 -5.20
CA TYR A 69 7.45 5.37 -4.43
C TYR A 69 6.44 4.60 -5.30
N TRP A 70 6.11 3.41 -4.84
CA TRP A 70 5.05 2.59 -5.42
C TRP A 70 4.30 1.86 -4.32
N VAL A 71 2.96 1.79 -4.45
CA VAL A 71 2.13 0.97 -3.56
C VAL A 71 2.03 -0.43 -4.14
N THR A 72 2.55 -1.42 -3.43
CA THR A 72 2.51 -2.83 -3.83
C THR A 72 1.20 -3.50 -3.45
N GLY A 73 1.04 -4.74 -3.90
CA GLY A 73 -0.08 -5.59 -3.53
C GLY A 73 -1.25 -5.51 -4.49
N ARG A 74 -2.00 -6.60 -4.57
CA ARG A 74 -3.24 -6.68 -5.35
C ARG A 74 -4.39 -6.16 -4.50
N VAL A 75 -5.18 -5.27 -5.06
CA VAL A 75 -6.36 -4.68 -4.40
C VAL A 75 -7.62 -5.14 -5.12
N PRO A 76 -8.55 -5.84 -4.45
CA PRO A 76 -9.78 -6.29 -5.08
C PRO A 76 -10.74 -5.13 -5.33
N ILE A 77 -11.33 -5.10 -6.51
CA ILE A 77 -12.50 -4.26 -6.82
C ILE A 77 -13.74 -5.05 -6.41
N ARG A 78 -14.53 -4.49 -5.50
CA ARG A 78 -15.76 -5.09 -5.00
C ARG A 78 -16.96 -4.52 -5.73
N SER A 79 -17.94 -5.38 -6.04
CA SER A 79 -19.24 -4.92 -6.57
C SER A 79 -19.98 -4.03 -5.56
N LYS A 80 -19.85 -4.32 -4.26
CA LYS A 80 -20.47 -3.59 -3.16
C LYS A 80 -19.70 -3.79 -1.85
N GLY A 81 -19.77 -2.80 -0.96
CA GLY A 81 -19.15 -2.87 0.36
C GLY A 81 -17.64 -2.64 0.35
N ASP A 82 -17.05 -2.60 1.54
CA ASP A 82 -15.64 -2.27 1.78
C ASP A 82 -14.87 -3.39 2.51
N GLY A 83 -15.52 -4.49 2.83
CA GLY A 83 -14.91 -5.65 3.47
C GLY A 83 -14.70 -5.53 4.97
N ARG A 84 -15.25 -4.50 5.64
CA ARG A 84 -15.15 -4.34 7.10
C ARG A 84 -16.00 -5.31 7.89
N TYR A 85 -17.13 -5.71 7.33
CA TYR A 85 -18.10 -6.55 8.00
C TYR A 85 -18.39 -7.81 7.20
N PRO A 86 -18.76 -8.92 7.85
CA PRO A 86 -19.31 -10.07 7.17
C PRO A 86 -20.52 -9.71 6.31
N VAL A 87 -20.63 -10.30 5.16
CA VAL A 87 -21.72 -10.08 4.20
C VAL A 87 -22.34 -11.41 3.81
N ALA A 88 -23.57 -11.38 3.31
CA ALA A 88 -24.30 -12.57 2.83
C ALA A 88 -23.62 -13.12 1.57
N GLY A 89 -22.70 -14.06 1.73
CA GLY A 89 -21.92 -14.64 0.62
C GLY A 89 -22.77 -15.38 -0.41
N TRP A 90 -23.98 -15.80 -0.06
CA TRP A 90 -24.91 -16.48 -0.97
C TRP A 90 -25.70 -15.52 -1.88
N SER A 91 -25.66 -14.20 -1.60
CA SER A 91 -26.43 -13.22 -2.39
C SER A 91 -25.75 -12.86 -3.72
N GLY A 92 -24.43 -13.01 -3.82
CA GLY A 92 -23.65 -12.56 -4.97
C GLY A 92 -23.50 -11.02 -5.07
N GLU A 93 -24.00 -10.24 -4.11
CA GLU A 93 -23.98 -8.77 -4.18
C GLU A 93 -22.61 -8.16 -3.86
N CYS A 94 -21.78 -8.84 -3.07
CA CYS A 94 -20.53 -8.32 -2.54
C CYS A 94 -19.30 -9.06 -3.09
N GLU A 95 -19.35 -9.46 -4.35
CA GLU A 95 -18.29 -10.23 -4.98
C GLU A 95 -17.08 -9.34 -5.37
N TRP A 96 -15.93 -9.97 -5.50
CA TRP A 96 -14.78 -9.35 -6.15
C TRP A 96 -14.96 -9.48 -7.66
N ILE A 97 -15.13 -8.34 -8.33
CA ILE A 97 -15.40 -8.24 -9.76
C ILE A 97 -14.15 -7.96 -10.59
N GLY A 98 -13.02 -7.74 -9.95
CA GLY A 98 -11.73 -7.47 -10.57
C GLY A 98 -10.68 -7.11 -9.55
N GLU A 99 -9.57 -6.62 -10.06
CA GLU A 99 -8.45 -6.10 -9.26
C GLU A 99 -7.99 -4.78 -9.87
N VAL A 100 -7.51 -3.87 -9.02
CA VAL A 100 -6.95 -2.60 -9.48
C VAL A 100 -5.75 -2.89 -10.38
N PRO A 101 -5.71 -2.34 -11.61
CA PRO A 101 -4.55 -2.50 -12.48
C PRO A 101 -3.28 -2.00 -11.79
N PHE A 102 -2.19 -2.72 -11.97
CA PHE A 102 -0.92 -2.37 -11.32
C PHE A 102 -0.48 -0.94 -11.66
N GLU A 103 -0.67 -0.52 -12.91
CA GLU A 103 -0.31 0.81 -13.41
C GLU A 103 -1.16 1.93 -12.80
N GLU A 104 -2.33 1.59 -12.25
CA GLU A 104 -3.24 2.52 -11.59
C GLU A 104 -3.08 2.54 -10.07
N MET A 105 -2.19 1.69 -9.54
CA MET A 105 -1.82 1.76 -8.12
C MET A 105 -1.09 3.08 -7.82
N PRO A 106 -1.28 3.67 -6.62
CA PRO A 106 -0.63 4.93 -6.27
C PRO A 106 0.89 4.83 -6.38
N HIS A 107 1.48 5.73 -7.16
CA HIS A 107 2.93 5.82 -7.35
C HIS A 107 3.35 7.23 -7.72
N ALA A 108 4.63 7.53 -7.58
CA ALA A 108 5.23 8.77 -8.06
C ALA A 108 6.72 8.58 -8.32
N LEU A 109 7.23 9.30 -9.31
CA LEU A 109 8.65 9.47 -9.57
C LEU A 109 8.95 10.96 -9.66
N ASN A 110 9.98 11.41 -8.96
CA ASN A 110 10.48 12.79 -8.96
C ASN A 110 9.37 13.83 -8.78
N PRO A 111 8.59 13.77 -7.67
CA PRO A 111 7.53 14.72 -7.44
C PRO A 111 8.08 16.15 -7.37
N SER A 112 7.35 17.13 -7.92
CA SER A 112 7.78 18.54 -8.02
C SER A 112 8.12 19.17 -6.69
N ARG A 113 7.56 18.67 -5.57
CA ARG A 113 7.88 19.13 -4.21
C ARG A 113 9.27 18.68 -3.72
N GLY A 114 9.97 17.78 -4.44
CA GLY A 114 11.34 17.35 -4.15
C GLY A 114 11.49 16.38 -2.97
N PHE A 115 10.40 15.92 -2.35
CA PHE A 115 10.43 14.93 -1.26
C PHE A 115 9.16 14.07 -1.24
N LEU A 116 9.24 12.96 -0.51
CA LEU A 116 8.13 12.04 -0.26
C LEU A 116 7.95 11.82 1.23
N VAL A 117 6.70 11.82 1.70
CA VAL A 117 6.36 11.54 3.10
C VAL A 117 5.23 10.53 3.14
N HIS A 118 5.43 9.48 3.92
CA HIS A 118 4.40 8.49 4.23
C HIS A 118 4.47 8.10 5.71
N THR A 119 3.36 8.27 6.43
CA THR A 119 3.25 8.01 7.87
C THR A 119 1.98 7.21 8.20
N ASN A 120 1.60 6.28 7.34
CA ASN A 120 0.35 5.51 7.39
C ASN A 120 -0.92 6.38 7.22
N ASN A 121 -0.77 7.64 6.80
CA ASN A 121 -1.88 8.53 6.44
C ASN A 121 -2.49 8.11 5.09
N LYS A 122 -3.69 8.61 4.80
CA LYS A 122 -4.33 8.40 3.50
C LYS A 122 -3.43 8.92 2.38
N ILE A 123 -3.18 8.07 1.38
CA ILE A 123 -2.20 8.30 0.31
C ILE A 123 -2.81 8.77 -1.00
N VAL A 124 -4.14 8.74 -1.09
CA VAL A 124 -4.89 9.15 -2.30
C VAL A 124 -5.96 10.17 -1.94
N PRO A 125 -6.34 11.06 -2.86
CA PRO A 125 -7.44 12.00 -2.67
C PRO A 125 -8.79 11.27 -2.60
N ASP A 126 -9.84 11.99 -2.21
CA ASP A 126 -11.18 11.41 -2.01
C ASP A 126 -11.85 10.97 -3.31
N ASP A 127 -11.45 11.55 -4.43
CA ASP A 127 -11.92 11.24 -5.78
C ASP A 127 -11.10 10.15 -6.48
N PHE A 128 -10.17 9.49 -5.79
CA PHE A 128 -9.43 8.37 -6.34
C PHE A 128 -10.40 7.23 -6.73
N PRO A 129 -10.30 6.66 -7.95
CA PRO A 129 -11.34 5.79 -8.50
C PRO A 129 -11.50 4.44 -7.80
N TYR A 130 -10.54 4.04 -6.97
CA TYR A 130 -10.53 2.74 -6.32
C TYR A 130 -10.54 2.84 -4.80
N PHE A 131 -11.22 1.90 -4.16
CA PHE A 131 -11.21 1.75 -2.71
C PHE A 131 -9.95 0.99 -2.27
N LEU A 132 -8.97 1.69 -1.70
CA LEU A 132 -7.72 1.09 -1.22
C LEU A 132 -7.75 0.70 0.26
N GLY A 133 -8.67 1.27 1.03
CA GLY A 133 -8.80 1.00 2.46
C GLY A 133 -9.63 2.04 3.19
N ASN A 134 -9.94 1.76 4.44
CA ASN A 134 -10.81 2.59 5.29
C ASN A 134 -10.20 2.90 6.66
N VAL A 135 -9.00 2.41 6.94
CA VAL A 135 -8.29 2.66 8.20
C VAL A 135 -6.96 3.33 7.87
N TRP A 136 -6.89 4.61 8.15
CA TRP A 136 -5.70 5.43 7.96
C TRP A 136 -5.33 6.08 9.28
N MET A 137 -4.04 6.26 9.52
CA MET A 137 -3.59 7.11 10.62
C MET A 137 -3.91 8.57 10.30
N ASN A 138 -4.03 9.39 11.35
CA ASN A 138 -4.18 10.83 11.17
C ASN A 138 -2.96 11.45 10.46
N GLY A 139 -3.15 12.64 9.90
CA GLY A 139 -2.14 13.32 9.10
C GLY A 139 -1.08 14.12 9.91
N TYR A 140 -1.12 14.14 11.25
CA TYR A 140 -0.25 15.01 12.04
C TYR A 140 1.23 14.76 11.80
N ARG A 141 1.67 13.49 11.82
CA ARG A 141 3.07 13.14 11.53
C ARG A 141 3.47 13.54 10.11
N ALA A 142 2.58 13.32 9.14
CA ALA A 142 2.85 13.68 7.74
C ALA A 142 2.98 15.19 7.57
N SER A 143 2.14 15.99 8.23
CA SER A 143 2.19 17.46 8.20
C SER A 143 3.50 17.96 8.78
N GLN A 144 3.86 17.56 10.00
CA GLN A 144 5.07 17.97 10.69
C GLN A 144 6.34 17.63 9.88
N ILE A 145 6.44 16.40 9.37
CA ILE A 145 7.59 16.00 8.55
C ILE A 145 7.61 16.81 7.24
N SER A 146 6.46 17.02 6.61
CA SER A 146 6.39 17.81 5.37
C SER A 146 6.80 19.26 5.57
N GLU A 147 6.40 19.90 6.67
CA GLU A 147 6.80 21.26 7.03
C GLU A 147 8.30 21.35 7.27
N ALA A 148 8.87 20.40 8.01
CA ALA A 148 10.31 20.37 8.28
C ALA A 148 11.13 20.17 7.00
N LEU A 149 10.69 19.29 6.07
CA LEU A 149 11.37 19.05 4.79
C LEU A 149 11.25 20.25 3.85
N ALA A 150 10.06 20.89 3.79
CA ALA A 150 9.83 22.05 2.93
C ALA A 150 10.60 23.32 3.40
N GLY A 151 10.98 23.39 4.67
CA GLY A 151 11.69 24.53 5.26
C GLY A 151 13.17 24.63 4.86
N LYS A 152 13.73 23.66 4.13
CA LYS A 152 15.16 23.60 3.78
C LYS A 152 15.37 23.22 2.32
N GLU A 153 16.23 23.96 1.62
CA GLU A 153 16.63 23.60 0.24
C GLU A 153 17.51 22.34 0.17
N LYS A 154 18.31 22.11 1.18
CA LYS A 154 19.18 20.93 1.29
C LYS A 154 19.08 20.34 2.68
N LEU A 155 18.92 19.04 2.73
CA LEU A 155 18.80 18.26 3.95
C LEU A 155 20.06 17.44 4.17
N SER A 156 20.55 17.42 5.38
CA SER A 156 21.66 16.58 5.84
C SER A 156 21.13 15.32 6.54
N VAL A 157 22.01 14.35 6.75
CA VAL A 157 21.70 13.17 7.56
C VAL A 157 21.26 13.54 8.98
N ASP A 158 21.86 14.61 9.56
CA ASP A 158 21.52 15.07 10.91
C ASP A 158 20.13 15.72 10.98
N ASP A 159 19.65 16.33 9.89
CA ASP A 159 18.27 16.81 9.81
C ASP A 159 17.28 15.64 9.90
N PHE A 160 17.54 14.53 9.20
CA PHE A 160 16.71 13.33 9.30
C PHE A 160 16.79 12.66 10.69
N ARG A 161 17.98 12.64 11.33
CA ARG A 161 18.11 12.17 12.71
C ARG A 161 17.27 12.99 13.68
N THR A 162 17.28 14.30 13.53
CA THR A 162 16.46 15.21 14.34
C THR A 162 14.98 14.92 14.15
N LEU A 163 14.53 14.77 12.89
CA LEU A 163 13.12 14.41 12.58
C LEU A 163 12.69 13.08 13.19
N HIS A 164 13.59 12.09 13.26
CA HIS A 164 13.27 10.78 13.84
C HIS A 164 13.16 10.82 15.38
N THR A 165 13.69 11.83 16.03
CA THR A 165 13.69 11.99 17.50
C THR A 165 12.77 13.09 17.99
N ASP A 166 12.03 13.72 17.08
CA ASP A 166 11.05 14.76 17.40
C ASP A 166 9.71 14.09 17.75
N PHE A 167 9.29 14.21 19.03
CA PHE A 167 8.10 13.59 19.63
C PHE A 167 7.11 14.64 20.12
#